data_26a7071d7abc68b877640c9831721ef7
#
_entry.id   26a7071d7abc68b877640c9831721ef7
#
_cell.length_a   1.000
_cell.length_b   1.000
_cell.length_c   1.000
_cell.angle_alpha   90.00
_cell.angle_beta   90.00
_cell.angle_gamma   90.00
#
_symmetry.space_group_name_H-M   'P 1'
#
loop_
_entity.id
_entity.type
_entity.pdbx_description
1 polymer ?
#
loop_
_entity_poly.entity_id
_entity_poly.type
_entity_poly.pdbx_seq_one_letter_code
_entity_poly.pdbx_strand_id
1 'polypeptide(L)'
;MVLYRRARVAGASYFFTLTLADRRQDLLTRHIDLLRECFRQMRRNRPCVIDAAVILPEHLHLIMSLPEGDEDYAARIASLKVLFVKGLRERGLSIRPNGRREAGIWQLRYWEHVLRDERDFAAHVDYIHLNPLKHGLVQRVVDWPWSSFHRYVRAGWLAADWAGGSEVEVGGFPD
;
A
#
# COMPACT_ATOMS: atom_id res chain seq x y z
N MET A 1 -2.70 25.62 14.87
CA MET A 1 -2.97 24.77 13.67
C MET A 1 -1.64 24.18 13.22
N VAL A 2 -1.42 22.89 13.42
CA VAL A 2 -0.20 22.25 12.94
C VAL A 2 -0.35 22.08 11.42
N LEU A 3 0.44 22.85 10.64
CA LEU A 3 0.53 22.66 9.19
C LEU A 3 1.33 21.38 8.95
N TYR A 4 0.64 20.28 8.72
CA TYR A 4 1.27 19.03 8.28
C TYR A 4 1.91 19.26 6.89
N ARG A 5 3.21 19.43 6.89
CA ARG A 5 3.99 19.45 5.64
C ARG A 5 4.44 18.03 5.34
N ARG A 6 4.08 17.53 4.16
CA ARG A 6 4.57 16.25 3.67
C ARG A 6 6.10 16.30 3.55
N ALA A 7 6.75 15.34 4.19
CA ALA A 7 8.20 15.19 4.03
C ALA A 7 8.50 14.79 2.57
N ARG A 8 9.49 15.47 1.96
CA ARG A 8 10.03 15.10 0.65
C ARG A 8 11.52 14.94 0.81
N VAL A 9 11.98 13.71 0.72
CA VAL A 9 13.38 13.33 0.87
C VAL A 9 13.78 12.54 -0.36
N ALA A 10 14.73 13.06 -1.12
CA ALA A 10 15.17 12.43 -2.35
C ALA A 10 15.79 11.05 -2.08
N GLY A 11 15.43 10.05 -2.88
CA GLY A 11 15.93 8.68 -2.75
C GLY A 11 15.44 7.92 -1.52
N ALA A 12 14.52 8.49 -0.74
CA ALA A 12 14.06 7.86 0.50
C ALA A 12 13.04 6.76 0.24
N SER A 13 12.86 5.91 1.26
CA SER A 13 11.80 4.92 1.36
C SER A 13 10.65 5.48 2.19
N TYR A 14 9.43 5.23 1.74
CA TYR A 14 8.21 5.71 2.38
C TYR A 14 7.23 4.56 2.60
N PHE A 15 6.59 4.56 3.75
CA PHE A 15 5.41 3.75 4.01
C PHE A 15 4.15 4.53 3.64
N PHE A 16 3.17 3.85 3.05
CA PHE A 16 1.88 4.43 2.66
C PHE A 16 0.71 3.57 3.11
N THR A 17 -0.39 4.24 3.48
CA THR A 17 -1.73 3.65 3.58
C THR A 17 -2.64 4.34 2.57
N LEU A 18 -3.23 3.56 1.66
CA LEU A 18 -4.20 4.03 0.67
C LEU A 18 -5.53 3.33 0.92
N THR A 19 -6.60 4.11 1.14
CA THR A 19 -7.90 3.59 1.57
C THR A 19 -8.99 3.97 0.57
N LEU A 20 -9.93 3.06 0.34
CA LEU A 20 -11.14 3.36 -0.42
C LEU A 20 -12.02 4.35 0.35
N ALA A 21 -12.77 5.17 -0.38
CA ALA A 21 -13.70 6.13 0.22
C ALA A 21 -14.84 5.43 0.97
N ASP A 22 -15.36 4.34 0.42
CA ASP A 22 -16.31 3.46 1.10
C ASP A 22 -15.59 2.19 1.56
N ARG A 23 -15.31 2.10 2.85
CA ARG A 23 -14.60 0.99 3.49
C ARG A 23 -15.39 -0.32 3.55
N ARG A 24 -16.65 -0.33 3.14
CA ARG A 24 -17.46 -1.55 3.04
C ARG A 24 -17.22 -2.31 1.72
N GLN A 25 -16.52 -1.70 0.78
CA GLN A 25 -16.22 -2.29 -0.51
C GLN A 25 -14.97 -3.17 -0.44
N ASP A 26 -14.91 -4.16 -1.31
CA ASP A 26 -13.80 -5.11 -1.46
C ASP A 26 -13.06 -4.96 -2.81
N LEU A 27 -13.15 -3.77 -3.41
CA LEU A 27 -12.71 -3.55 -4.79
C LEU A 27 -11.23 -3.88 -5.02
N LEU A 28 -10.36 -3.70 -4.02
CA LEU A 28 -8.93 -3.94 -4.19
C LEU A 28 -8.63 -5.43 -4.36
N THR A 29 -9.28 -6.29 -3.58
CA THR A 29 -9.11 -7.74 -3.67
C THR A 29 -9.94 -8.34 -4.80
N ARG A 30 -11.16 -7.85 -5.03
CA ARG A 30 -12.03 -8.27 -6.14
C ARG A 30 -11.41 -7.99 -7.51
N HIS A 31 -10.66 -6.90 -7.64
CA HIS A 31 -9.96 -6.50 -8.87
C HIS A 31 -8.45 -6.52 -8.70
N ILE A 32 -7.92 -7.53 -8.00
CA ILE A 32 -6.50 -7.62 -7.67
C ILE A 32 -5.60 -7.69 -8.92
N ASP A 33 -6.04 -8.37 -9.97
CA ASP A 33 -5.35 -8.45 -11.25
C ASP A 33 -5.19 -7.08 -11.91
N LEU A 34 -6.26 -6.27 -11.90
CA LEU A 34 -6.23 -4.88 -12.36
C LEU A 34 -5.26 -4.05 -11.52
N LEU A 35 -5.35 -4.16 -10.19
CA LEU A 35 -4.47 -3.40 -9.29
C LEU A 35 -3.00 -3.74 -9.54
N ARG A 36 -2.67 -5.03 -9.73
CA ARG A 36 -1.32 -5.48 -10.08
C ARG A 36 -0.84 -4.88 -11.42
N GLU A 37 -1.72 -4.79 -12.42
CA GLU A 37 -1.38 -4.16 -13.69
C GLU A 37 -1.14 -2.65 -13.52
N CYS A 38 -1.96 -1.97 -12.71
CA CYS A 38 -1.75 -0.56 -12.37
C CYS A 38 -0.39 -0.31 -11.73
N PHE A 39 0.03 -1.18 -10.80
CA PHE A 39 1.37 -1.11 -10.21
C PHE A 39 2.47 -1.31 -11.26
N ARG A 40 2.34 -2.29 -12.15
CA ARG A 40 3.30 -2.52 -13.24
C ARG A 40 3.40 -1.32 -14.16
N GLN A 41 2.27 -0.76 -14.58
CA GLN A 41 2.22 0.41 -15.47
C GLN A 41 2.79 1.67 -14.78
N MET A 42 2.42 1.91 -13.52
CA MET A 42 2.95 3.02 -12.74
C MET A 42 4.48 2.94 -12.65
N ARG A 43 5.04 1.76 -12.36
CA ARG A 43 6.48 1.56 -12.24
C ARG A 43 7.22 1.65 -13.58
N ARG A 44 6.61 1.27 -14.70
CA ARG A 44 7.20 1.50 -16.05
C ARG A 44 7.33 2.97 -16.36
N ASN A 45 6.32 3.75 -16.00
CA ASN A 45 6.28 5.20 -16.30
C ASN A 45 7.07 6.03 -15.29
N ARG A 46 7.11 5.59 -14.04
CA ARG A 46 7.78 6.25 -12.92
C ARG A 46 8.50 5.22 -12.06
N PRO A 47 9.75 4.86 -12.38
CA PRO A 47 10.49 3.81 -11.70
C PRO A 47 10.53 4.00 -10.19
N CYS A 48 10.30 2.93 -9.45
CA CYS A 48 10.45 2.83 -7.99
C CYS A 48 10.52 1.35 -7.60
N VAL A 49 10.98 1.08 -6.39
CA VAL A 49 10.96 -0.25 -5.80
C VAL A 49 9.76 -0.34 -4.86
N ILE A 50 9.00 -1.42 -4.93
CA ILE A 50 8.01 -1.78 -3.92
C ILE A 50 8.64 -2.86 -3.03
N ASP A 51 9.11 -2.44 -1.88
CA ASP A 51 9.86 -3.28 -0.95
C ASP A 51 8.95 -4.25 -0.22
N ALA A 52 7.83 -3.77 0.28
CA ALA A 52 6.78 -4.58 0.87
C ALA A 52 5.40 -4.04 0.50
N ALA A 53 4.40 -4.91 0.45
CA ALA A 53 3.01 -4.53 0.24
C ALA A 53 2.05 -5.58 0.77
N VAL A 54 0.88 -5.14 1.21
CA VAL A 54 -0.29 -5.98 1.48
C VAL A 54 -1.53 -5.28 0.93
N ILE A 55 -2.38 -6.05 0.27
CA ILE A 55 -3.63 -5.58 -0.28
C ILE A 55 -4.76 -6.21 0.53
N LEU A 56 -5.56 -5.37 1.19
CA LEU A 56 -6.76 -5.75 1.90
C LEU A 56 -7.99 -5.37 1.06
N PRO A 57 -9.21 -5.79 1.42
CA PRO A 57 -10.38 -5.51 0.60
C PRO A 57 -10.58 -4.04 0.27
N GLU A 58 -10.43 -3.14 1.26
CA GLU A 58 -10.76 -1.72 1.16
C GLU A 58 -9.56 -0.77 1.35
N HIS A 59 -8.39 -1.29 1.69
CA HIS A 59 -7.16 -0.49 1.81
C HIS A 59 -5.91 -1.31 1.48
N LEU A 60 -4.80 -0.63 1.32
CA LEU A 60 -3.51 -1.26 1.13
C LEU A 60 -2.42 -0.51 1.88
N HIS A 61 -1.42 -1.26 2.30
CA HIS A 61 -0.16 -0.70 2.81
C HIS A 61 0.97 -1.08 1.88
N LEU A 62 1.92 -0.17 1.71
CA LEU A 62 3.13 -0.46 0.94
C LEU A 62 4.32 0.34 1.44
N ILE A 63 5.52 -0.21 1.24
CA ILE A 63 6.78 0.52 1.28
C ILE A 63 7.25 0.72 -0.15
N MET A 64 7.53 1.98 -0.50
CA MET A 64 8.06 2.38 -1.79
C MET A 64 9.38 3.14 -1.60
N SER A 65 10.44 2.64 -2.23
CA SER A 65 11.73 3.29 -2.30
C SER A 65 11.88 4.03 -3.64
N LEU A 66 12.22 5.31 -3.56
CA LEU A 66 12.42 6.16 -4.73
C LEU A 66 13.84 6.04 -5.27
N PRO A 67 14.06 6.26 -6.59
CA PRO A 67 15.39 6.39 -7.15
C PRO A 67 16.18 7.53 -6.51
N GLU A 68 17.50 7.43 -6.58
CA GLU A 68 18.39 8.49 -6.13
C GLU A 68 18.02 9.83 -6.81
N GLY A 69 17.95 10.89 -6.02
CA GLY A 69 17.60 12.24 -6.49
C GLY A 69 16.11 12.49 -6.74
N ASP A 70 15.26 11.47 -6.66
CA ASP A 70 13.80 11.60 -6.86
C ASP A 70 13.07 11.72 -5.52
N GLU A 71 12.16 12.66 -5.40
CA GLU A 71 11.32 12.87 -4.21
C GLU A 71 9.80 12.82 -4.53
N ASP A 72 9.44 12.55 -5.81
CA ASP A 72 8.05 12.65 -6.27
C ASP A 72 7.27 11.33 -6.11
N TYR A 73 7.07 10.92 -4.86
CA TYR A 73 6.14 9.81 -4.57
C TYR A 73 4.69 10.17 -4.88
N ALA A 74 4.33 11.46 -4.77
CA ALA A 74 2.94 11.90 -4.92
C ALA A 74 2.40 11.63 -6.32
N ALA A 75 3.20 11.85 -7.37
CA ALA A 75 2.81 11.53 -8.74
C ALA A 75 2.65 10.01 -8.96
N ARG A 76 3.43 9.17 -8.27
CA ARG A 76 3.28 7.70 -8.32
C ARG A 76 1.97 7.25 -7.69
N ILE A 77 1.65 7.77 -6.51
CA ILE A 77 0.38 7.47 -5.82
C ILE A 77 -0.81 7.98 -6.64
N ALA A 78 -0.74 9.21 -7.18
CA ALA A 78 -1.79 9.75 -8.05
C ALA A 78 -1.98 8.89 -9.31
N SER A 79 -0.88 8.49 -9.96
CA SER A 79 -0.92 7.61 -11.14
C SER A 79 -1.59 6.28 -10.83
N LEU A 80 -1.21 5.62 -9.73
CA LEU A 80 -1.81 4.36 -9.29
C LEU A 80 -3.32 4.49 -9.11
N LYS A 81 -3.77 5.53 -8.38
CA LYS A 81 -5.18 5.80 -8.12
C LYS A 81 -5.97 6.04 -9.42
N VAL A 82 -5.42 6.84 -10.32
CA VAL A 82 -6.06 7.17 -11.62
C VAL A 82 -6.16 5.94 -12.51
N LEU A 83 -5.09 5.16 -12.64
CA LEU A 83 -5.07 3.93 -13.43
C LEU A 83 -6.11 2.91 -12.94
N PHE A 84 -6.20 2.73 -11.62
CA PHE A 84 -7.18 1.82 -11.04
C PHE A 84 -8.63 2.25 -11.31
N VAL A 85 -8.96 3.53 -11.13
CA VAL A 85 -10.28 4.08 -11.44
C VAL A 85 -10.62 3.93 -12.92
N LYS A 86 -9.65 4.23 -13.81
CA LYS A 86 -9.82 4.05 -15.25
C LYS A 86 -10.13 2.59 -15.59
N GLY A 87 -9.34 1.66 -15.10
CA GLY A 87 -9.54 0.23 -15.35
C GLY A 87 -10.86 -0.30 -14.79
N LEU A 88 -11.32 0.19 -13.63
CA LEU A 88 -12.65 -0.17 -13.10
C LEU A 88 -13.77 0.30 -14.03
N ARG A 89 -13.67 1.51 -14.60
CA ARG A 89 -14.65 2.01 -15.59
C ARG A 89 -14.66 1.18 -16.86
N GLU A 90 -13.48 0.80 -17.36
CA GLU A 90 -13.33 -0.06 -18.53
C GLU A 90 -13.93 -1.45 -18.30
N ARG A 91 -13.99 -1.90 -17.05
CA ARG A 91 -14.70 -3.14 -16.62
C ARG A 91 -16.20 -2.94 -16.37
N GLY A 92 -16.74 -1.77 -16.69
CA GLY A 92 -18.17 -1.48 -16.61
C GLY A 92 -18.66 -1.01 -15.23
N LEU A 93 -17.78 -0.71 -14.27
CA LEU A 93 -18.22 -0.16 -13.00
C LEU A 93 -18.69 1.28 -13.19
N SER A 94 -19.93 1.56 -12.75
CA SER A 94 -20.48 2.91 -12.74
C SER A 94 -19.87 3.70 -11.56
N ILE A 95 -18.87 4.51 -11.87
CA ILE A 95 -18.18 5.36 -10.89
C ILE A 95 -18.64 6.79 -11.10
N ARG A 96 -19.48 7.27 -10.20
CA ARG A 96 -19.95 8.67 -10.21
C ARG A 96 -18.89 9.58 -9.60
N PRO A 97 -18.58 10.72 -10.23
CA PRO A 97 -17.79 11.76 -9.59
C PRO A 97 -18.47 12.21 -8.30
N ASN A 98 -17.70 12.45 -7.24
CA ASN A 98 -18.21 13.17 -6.09
C ASN A 98 -18.45 14.66 -6.47
N GLY A 99 -19.08 15.43 -5.59
CA GLY A 99 -19.38 16.85 -5.84
C GLY A 99 -18.17 17.75 -6.14
N ARG A 100 -16.93 17.21 -6.05
CA ARG A 100 -15.67 17.87 -6.40
C ARG A 100 -15.05 17.38 -7.71
N ARG A 101 -15.82 16.67 -8.55
CA ARG A 101 -15.39 16.02 -9.81
C ARG A 101 -14.32 14.94 -9.64
N GLU A 102 -14.11 14.43 -8.43
CA GLU A 102 -13.20 13.33 -8.18
C GLU A 102 -13.95 12.01 -8.29
N ALA A 103 -13.33 11.00 -8.87
CA ALA A 103 -13.88 9.66 -8.83
C ALA A 103 -13.84 9.17 -7.38
N GLY A 104 -14.99 9.09 -6.71
CA GLY A 104 -15.14 8.79 -5.30
C GLY A 104 -14.77 7.36 -4.87
N ILE A 105 -13.79 6.73 -5.54
CA ILE A 105 -13.29 5.40 -5.21
C ILE A 105 -12.26 5.47 -4.08
N TRP A 106 -11.37 6.42 -4.11
CA TRP A 106 -10.30 6.57 -3.11
C TRP A 106 -10.60 7.72 -2.16
N GLN A 107 -10.16 7.58 -0.90
CA GLN A 107 -10.04 8.74 -0.03
C GLN A 107 -9.08 9.75 -0.66
N LEU A 108 -9.39 11.05 -0.48
CA LEU A 108 -8.57 12.16 -1.00
C LEU A 108 -7.16 12.12 -0.43
N ARG A 109 -7.10 11.96 0.89
CA ARG A 109 -5.84 11.89 1.62
C ARG A 109 -5.40 10.45 1.72
N TYR A 110 -4.11 10.25 1.84
CA TYR A 110 -3.47 9.01 2.19
C TYR A 110 -2.45 9.30 3.29
N TRP A 111 -2.13 8.29 4.07
CA TRP A 111 -1.05 8.39 5.04
C TRP A 111 0.28 8.12 4.35
N GLU A 112 1.31 8.92 4.69
CA GLU A 112 2.69 8.67 4.31
C GLU A 112 3.60 8.89 5.52
N HIS A 113 4.64 8.07 5.62
CA HIS A 113 5.69 8.16 6.61
C HIS A 113 7.04 7.89 5.93
N VAL A 114 7.99 8.82 6.07
CA VAL A 114 9.36 8.59 5.60
C VAL A 114 10.06 7.66 6.57
N LEU A 115 10.60 6.55 6.07
CA LEU A 115 11.33 5.59 6.89
C LEU A 115 12.71 6.14 7.23
N ARG A 116 13.04 6.19 8.51
CA ARG A 116 14.20 6.93 9.05
C ARG A 116 15.47 6.09 9.10
N ASP A 117 15.31 4.80 9.36
CA ASP A 117 16.42 3.87 9.56
C ASP A 117 15.97 2.41 9.31
N GLU A 118 16.90 1.47 9.43
CA GLU A 118 16.62 0.04 9.21
C GLU A 118 15.61 -0.54 10.20
N ARG A 119 15.59 -0.06 11.44
CA ARG A 119 14.65 -0.51 12.47
C ARG A 119 13.24 -0.05 12.13
N ASP A 120 13.08 1.22 11.75
CA ASP A 120 11.80 1.79 11.29
C ASP A 120 11.29 1.06 10.03
N PHE A 121 12.20 0.77 9.09
CA PHE A 121 11.88 -0.02 7.90
C PHE A 121 11.40 -1.43 8.26
N ALA A 122 12.14 -2.17 9.10
CA ALA A 122 11.80 -3.53 9.49
C ALA A 122 10.45 -3.58 10.23
N ALA A 123 10.19 -2.64 11.15
CA ALA A 123 8.93 -2.55 11.87
C ALA A 123 7.73 -2.35 10.92
N HIS A 124 7.89 -1.54 9.87
CA HIS A 124 6.83 -1.33 8.88
C HIS A 124 6.65 -2.54 7.95
N VAL A 125 7.71 -3.26 7.61
CA VAL A 125 7.61 -4.55 6.88
C VAL A 125 6.81 -5.56 7.71
N ASP A 126 7.13 -5.70 8.98
CA ASP A 126 6.43 -6.61 9.90
C ASP A 126 4.95 -6.21 10.04
N TYR A 127 4.69 -4.93 10.23
CA TYR A 127 3.33 -4.40 10.26
C TYR A 127 2.53 -4.73 8.99
N ILE A 128 3.12 -4.55 7.80
CA ILE A 128 2.51 -4.90 6.52
C ILE A 128 2.16 -6.38 6.47
N HIS A 129 3.08 -7.26 6.85
CA HIS A 129 2.85 -8.69 6.78
C HIS A 129 1.84 -9.20 7.80
N LEU A 130 1.80 -8.61 9.02
CA LEU A 130 0.85 -8.97 10.08
C LEU A 130 -0.56 -8.40 9.83
N ASN A 131 -0.72 -7.44 8.95
CA ASN A 131 -1.95 -6.69 8.80
C ASN A 131 -3.20 -7.56 8.55
N PRO A 132 -3.18 -8.59 7.68
CA PRO A 132 -4.33 -9.48 7.50
C PRO A 132 -4.72 -10.25 8.77
N LEU A 133 -3.75 -10.63 9.58
CA LEU A 133 -3.97 -11.28 10.87
C LEU A 133 -4.60 -10.29 11.87
N LYS A 134 -4.08 -9.07 11.94
CA LYS A 134 -4.62 -7.98 12.77
C LYS A 134 -6.09 -7.69 12.47
N HIS A 135 -6.48 -7.72 11.18
CA HIS A 135 -7.87 -7.53 10.75
C HIS A 135 -8.73 -8.79 10.84
N GLY A 136 -8.22 -9.89 11.34
CA GLY A 136 -8.96 -11.14 11.49
C GLY A 136 -9.36 -11.81 10.17
N LEU A 137 -8.69 -11.46 9.06
CA LEU A 137 -8.97 -12.03 7.74
C LEU A 137 -8.40 -13.44 7.56
N VAL A 138 -7.34 -13.76 8.30
CA VAL A 138 -6.68 -15.07 8.33
C VAL A 138 -6.22 -15.39 9.75
N GLN A 139 -5.92 -16.66 9.99
CA GLN A 139 -5.32 -17.13 11.26
C GLN A 139 -3.79 -17.26 11.21
N ARG A 140 -3.22 -17.34 10.01
CA ARG A 140 -1.77 -17.38 9.77
C ARG A 140 -1.41 -16.39 8.68
N VAL A 141 -0.28 -15.71 8.81
CA VAL A 141 0.19 -14.71 7.84
C VAL A 141 0.31 -15.30 6.44
N VAL A 142 0.78 -16.54 6.34
CA VAL A 142 0.97 -17.25 5.06
C VAL A 142 -0.34 -17.50 4.30
N ASP A 143 -1.48 -17.52 4.98
CA ASP A 143 -2.77 -17.81 4.35
C ASP A 143 -3.34 -16.61 3.57
N TRP A 144 -2.76 -15.40 3.71
CA TRP A 144 -3.18 -14.23 2.93
C TRP A 144 -2.46 -14.15 1.59
N PRO A 145 -3.16 -14.31 0.44
CA PRO A 145 -2.48 -14.47 -0.85
C PRO A 145 -1.95 -13.14 -1.42
N TRP A 146 -2.45 -12.00 -0.95
CA TRP A 146 -2.14 -10.69 -1.54
C TRP A 146 -1.17 -9.87 -0.67
N SER A 147 -0.08 -10.52 -0.31
CA SER A 147 1.00 -9.97 0.51
C SER A 147 2.36 -10.24 -0.11
N SER A 148 3.28 -9.30 0.07
CA SER A 148 4.70 -9.50 -0.23
C SER A 148 5.36 -10.54 0.67
N PHE A 149 4.71 -10.97 1.75
CA PHE A 149 5.18 -12.03 2.65
C PHE A 149 5.69 -13.26 1.88
N HIS A 150 4.92 -13.72 0.88
CA HIS A 150 5.30 -14.87 0.06
C HIS A 150 6.62 -14.68 -0.72
N ARG A 151 6.93 -13.43 -1.09
CA ARG A 151 8.23 -13.10 -1.71
C ARG A 151 9.36 -13.21 -0.70
N TYR A 152 9.13 -12.75 0.53
CA TYR A 152 10.10 -12.82 1.62
C TYR A 152 10.39 -14.27 2.03
N VAL A 153 9.36 -15.12 2.08
CA VAL A 153 9.54 -16.56 2.33
C VAL A 153 10.35 -17.23 1.21
N ARG A 154 10.00 -16.97 -0.06
CA ARG A 154 10.75 -17.52 -1.20
C ARG A 154 12.20 -17.05 -1.26
N ALA A 155 12.49 -15.84 -0.78
CA ALA A 155 13.85 -15.31 -0.68
C ALA A 155 14.63 -15.86 0.53
N GLY A 156 13.98 -16.63 1.40
CA GLY A 156 14.58 -17.16 2.63
C GLY A 156 14.78 -16.13 3.75
N TRP A 157 14.13 -14.96 3.62
CA TRP A 157 14.24 -13.90 4.63
C TRP A 157 13.29 -14.10 5.82
N LEU A 158 12.16 -14.79 5.60
CA LEU A 158 11.19 -15.13 6.63
C LEU A 158 10.83 -16.62 6.54
N ALA A 159 10.55 -17.24 7.69
CA ALA A 159 9.98 -18.58 7.73
C ALA A 159 8.50 -18.57 7.31
N ALA A 160 8.00 -19.69 6.77
CA ALA A 160 6.60 -19.78 6.32
C ALA A 160 5.60 -19.69 7.50
N ASP A 161 6.02 -20.06 8.69
CA ASP A 161 5.25 -20.02 9.95
C ASP A 161 5.50 -18.73 10.75
N TRP A 162 6.23 -17.77 10.20
CA TRP A 162 6.49 -16.49 10.86
C TRP A 162 5.19 -15.77 11.22
N ALA A 163 5.10 -15.30 12.46
CA ALA A 163 3.92 -14.66 13.04
C ALA A 163 4.23 -13.31 13.71
N GLY A 164 5.33 -12.69 13.35
CA GLY A 164 5.80 -11.42 13.93
C GLY A 164 7.05 -11.58 14.78
N GLY A 165 7.88 -10.54 14.82
CA GLY A 165 9.00 -10.44 15.76
C GLY A 165 8.50 -10.09 17.16
N SER A 166 9.29 -10.38 18.18
CA SER A 166 8.96 -10.15 19.60
C SER A 166 8.82 -8.66 20.00
N GLU A 167 9.08 -7.74 19.10
CA GLU A 167 9.06 -6.29 19.34
C GLU A 167 7.98 -5.51 18.52
N VAL A 168 7.09 -6.20 17.80
CA VAL A 168 6.05 -5.53 17.04
C VAL A 168 4.88 -5.18 17.96
N GLU A 169 4.94 -4.01 18.58
CA GLU A 169 3.73 -3.36 19.08
C GLU A 169 2.86 -3.01 17.87
N VAL A 170 1.79 -3.78 17.68
CA VAL A 170 0.80 -3.60 16.59
C VAL A 170 -0.05 -2.33 16.81
N GLY A 171 0.22 -1.54 17.83
CA GLY A 171 -0.47 -0.31 18.17
C GLY A 171 0.34 0.93 17.79
N GLY A 172 -0.18 1.75 16.87
CA GLY A 172 0.42 3.05 16.53
C GLY A 172 0.51 3.36 15.04
N PHE A 173 0.22 2.39 14.18
CA PHE A 173 0.14 2.62 12.74
C PHE A 173 -1.30 2.93 12.30
N PRO A 174 -1.53 3.89 11.39
CA PRO A 174 -2.86 4.23 10.91
C PRO A 174 -3.40 3.15 9.97
N ASP A 175 -4.62 2.73 10.25
CA ASP A 175 -5.45 1.88 9.37
C ASP A 175 -6.38 2.73 8.52
#